data_caebd20adee65a9f6cb401df3ca82a71
#
_entry.id   caebd20adee65a9f6cb401df3ca82a71
#
_cell.length_a   1.000
_cell.length_b   1.000
_cell.length_c   1.000
_cell.angle_alpha   90.00
_cell.angle_beta   90.00
_cell.angle_gamma   90.00
#
_symmetry.space_group_name_H-M   'P 1'
#
loop_
_entity.id
_entity.type
_entity.pdbx_description
1 polymer ?
#
loop_
_entity_poly.entity_id
_entity_poly.type
_entity_poly.pdbx_seq_one_letter_code
_entity_poly.pdbx_strand_id
1 'polypeptide(L)' 'MTNLEKYNQIFAEVFSVDVSQLGADFSSQNVDGWDSVRQLSLTASMEEAFDIMLDAEDIIDFNSYENGKLILAKYEIAI' A
#
# COMPACT_ATOMS: atom_id res chain seq x y z
N MET A 1 12.60 11.02 5.91
CA MET A 1 11.59 9.95 6.04
C MET A 1 12.10 8.66 5.47
N THR A 2 11.96 7.58 6.22
CA THR A 2 12.34 6.25 5.70
C THR A 2 11.27 5.75 4.74
N ASN A 3 11.61 4.73 3.95
CA ASN A 3 10.63 4.12 3.05
C ASN A 3 9.46 3.55 3.83
N LEU A 4 9.72 2.93 4.98
CA LEU A 4 8.66 2.38 5.82
C LEU A 4 7.73 3.49 6.33
N GLU A 5 8.26 4.62 6.73
CA GLU A 5 7.45 5.74 7.19
C GLU A 5 6.57 6.28 6.06
N LYS A 6 7.11 6.41 4.85
CA LYS A 6 6.33 6.83 3.69
C LYS A 6 5.23 5.84 3.39
N TYR A 7 5.56 4.55 3.44
CA TYR A 7 4.62 3.46 3.18
C TYR A 7 3.45 3.50 4.18
N ASN A 8 3.77 3.59 5.45
CA ASN A 8 2.76 3.65 6.50
C ASN A 8 1.90 4.90 6.38
N GLN A 9 2.50 6.03 6.08
CA GLN A 9 1.76 7.29 5.96
C GLN A 9 0.76 7.23 4.80
N ILE A 10 1.14 6.62 3.68
CA ILE A 10 0.25 6.48 2.53
C ILE A 10 -0.98 5.65 2.92
N PHE A 11 -0.76 4.52 3.58
CA PHE A 11 -1.88 3.69 4.06
C PHE A 11 -2.79 4.46 5.01
N ALA A 12 -2.20 5.17 5.95
CA ALA A 12 -2.96 5.93 6.92
C ALA A 12 -3.83 7.01 6.26
N GLU A 13 -3.29 7.68 5.27
CA GLU A 13 -4.01 8.73 4.55
C GLU A 13 -5.12 8.18 3.66
N VAL A 14 -4.82 7.11 2.92
CA VAL A 14 -5.80 6.53 1.99
C VAL A 14 -6.99 5.94 2.73
N PHE A 15 -6.73 5.28 3.85
CA PHE A 15 -7.80 4.62 4.61
C PHE A 15 -8.28 5.40 5.82
N SER A 16 -7.70 6.57 6.07
CA SER A 16 -8.06 7.42 7.22
C SER A 16 -7.95 6.67 8.54
N VAL A 17 -6.85 5.96 8.72
CA VAL A 17 -6.58 5.19 9.93
C VAL A 17 -5.27 5.64 10.56
N ASP A 18 -5.06 5.26 11.82
CA ASP A 18 -3.79 5.50 12.51
C ASP A 18 -2.78 4.42 12.07
N VAL A 19 -1.51 4.80 12.00
CA VAL A 19 -0.45 3.85 11.62
C VAL A 19 -0.39 2.66 12.59
N SER A 20 -0.84 2.83 13.81
CA SER A 20 -0.88 1.73 14.80
C SER A 20 -1.85 0.62 14.41
N GLN A 21 -2.76 0.88 13.48
CA GLN A 21 -3.72 -0.11 12.99
C GLN A 21 -3.17 -0.96 11.84
N LEU A 22 -2.04 -0.57 11.28
CA LEU A 22 -1.43 -1.28 10.17
C LEU A 22 -0.71 -2.52 10.66
N GLY A 23 -0.81 -3.61 9.90
CA GLY A 23 -0.15 -4.86 10.27
C GLY A 23 -0.61 -6.01 9.38
N ALA A 24 -0.32 -7.22 9.81
CA ALA A 24 -0.60 -8.43 9.04
C ALA A 24 -2.08 -8.62 8.71
N ASP A 25 -2.97 -8.10 9.57
CA ASP A 25 -4.41 -8.24 9.37
C ASP A 25 -5.03 -7.13 8.52
N PHE A 26 -4.24 -6.15 8.11
CA PHE A 26 -4.73 -5.03 7.32
C PHE A 26 -4.78 -5.45 5.85
N SER A 27 -5.92 -5.93 5.40
CA SER A 27 -6.11 -6.46 4.06
C SER A 27 -7.50 -6.13 3.52
N SER A 28 -7.66 -6.34 2.22
CA SER A 28 -8.95 -6.08 1.56
C SER A 28 -10.07 -6.95 2.11
N GLN A 29 -9.75 -8.08 2.71
CA GLN A 29 -10.74 -8.97 3.30
C GLN A 29 -11.17 -8.54 4.69
N ASN A 30 -10.31 -7.83 5.41
CA ASN A 30 -10.54 -7.48 6.81
C ASN A 30 -10.85 -6.00 7.03
N VAL A 31 -10.59 -5.16 6.03
CA VAL A 31 -10.76 -3.70 6.17
C VAL A 31 -12.00 -3.26 5.41
N ASP A 32 -12.99 -2.78 6.14
CA ASP A 32 -14.18 -2.18 5.54
C ASP A 32 -13.75 -0.93 4.79
N GLY A 33 -14.32 -0.73 3.62
CA GLY A 33 -13.97 0.44 2.81
C GLY A 33 -12.78 0.23 1.89
N TRP A 34 -12.15 -0.94 1.91
CA TRP A 34 -11.12 -1.26 0.93
C TRP A 34 -11.81 -1.73 -0.36
N ASP A 35 -12.08 -0.78 -1.21
CA ASP A 35 -12.72 -1.03 -2.50
C ASP A 35 -11.74 -0.74 -3.64
N SER A 36 -12.21 -0.90 -4.88
CA SER A 36 -11.37 -0.68 -6.06
C SER A 36 -10.85 0.75 -6.15
N VAL A 37 -11.66 1.71 -5.74
CA VAL A 37 -11.27 3.13 -5.79
C VAL A 37 -10.13 3.40 -4.81
N ARG A 38 -10.24 2.88 -3.60
CA ARG A 38 -9.17 3.05 -2.60
C ARG A 38 -7.91 2.30 -2.99
N GLN A 39 -8.06 1.12 -3.59
CA GLN A 39 -6.91 0.37 -4.08
C GLN A 39 -6.15 1.12 -5.17
N LEU A 40 -6.87 1.74 -6.09
CA LEU A 40 -6.25 2.57 -7.13
C LEU A 40 -5.58 3.80 -6.54
N SER A 41 -6.22 4.45 -5.57
CA SER A 41 -5.61 5.59 -4.87
C SER A 41 -4.34 5.18 -4.14
N LEU A 42 -4.36 4.04 -3.49
CA LEU A 42 -3.23 3.51 -2.75
C LEU A 42 -2.05 3.24 -3.67
N THR A 43 -2.27 2.52 -4.77
CA THR A 43 -1.21 2.17 -5.70
C THR A 43 -0.68 3.41 -6.44
N ALA A 44 -1.55 4.34 -6.80
CA ALA A 44 -1.13 5.59 -7.43
C ALA A 44 -0.24 6.41 -6.50
N SER A 45 -0.59 6.45 -5.21
CA SER A 45 0.22 7.16 -4.21
C SER A 45 1.59 6.49 -4.03
N MET A 46 1.62 5.15 -4.07
CA MET A 46 2.88 4.42 -3.99
C MET A 46 3.77 4.71 -5.20
N GLU A 47 3.19 4.72 -6.39
CA GLU A 47 3.94 5.03 -7.60
C GLU A 47 4.56 6.42 -7.54
N GLU A 48 3.80 7.39 -7.04
CA GLU A 48 4.27 8.75 -6.93
C GLU A 48 5.35 8.90 -5.85
N ALA A 49 5.12 8.31 -4.69
CA ALA A 49 6.03 8.44 -3.56
C ALA A 49 7.38 7.78 -3.78
N PHE A 50 7.40 6.65 -4.49
CA PHE A 50 8.62 5.89 -4.73
C PHE A 50 9.15 6.00 -6.15
N ASP A 51 8.49 6.82 -6.98
CA ASP A 51 8.89 7.07 -8.36
C ASP A 51 9.04 5.76 -9.15
N ILE A 52 8.00 4.93 -9.08
CA ILE A 52 7.95 3.64 -9.77
C ILE A 52 6.64 3.52 -10.56
N MET A 53 6.58 2.53 -11.43
CA MET A 53 5.41 2.23 -12.21
C MET A 53 5.03 0.76 -11.98
N LEU A 54 3.89 0.54 -11.36
CA LEU A 54 3.44 -0.81 -11.05
C LEU A 54 2.76 -1.43 -12.27
N ASP A 55 3.01 -2.73 -12.48
CA ASP A 55 2.29 -3.51 -13.49
C ASP A 55 0.85 -3.73 -13.08
N ALA A 56 -0.03 -3.99 -14.05
CA ALA A 56 -1.43 -4.21 -13.77
C ALA A 56 -1.66 -5.35 -12.77
N GLU A 57 -0.89 -6.42 -12.88
CA GLU A 57 -0.99 -7.54 -11.94
C GLU A 57 -0.64 -7.12 -10.52
N ASP A 58 0.39 -6.29 -10.38
CA ASP A 58 0.82 -5.82 -9.07
C ASP A 58 -0.21 -4.87 -8.45
N ILE A 59 -0.89 -4.08 -9.27
CA ILE A 59 -1.96 -3.21 -8.80
C ILE A 59 -3.10 -4.06 -8.22
N ILE A 60 -3.48 -5.13 -8.91
CA ILE A 60 -4.53 -6.03 -8.46
C ILE A 60 -4.12 -6.77 -7.19
N ASP A 61 -2.87 -7.20 -7.12
CA ASP A 61 -2.35 -7.97 -6.00
C ASP A 61 -2.01 -7.11 -4.77
N PHE A 62 -2.05 -5.80 -4.91
CA PHE A 62 -1.79 -4.88 -3.81
C PHE A 62 -3.03 -4.79 -2.91
N ASN A 63 -3.31 -5.89 -2.24
CA ASN A 63 -4.56 -6.11 -1.51
C ASN A 63 -4.36 -6.31 -0.01
N SER A 64 -3.17 -6.03 0.50
CA SER A 64 -2.90 -6.08 1.93
C SER A 64 -1.65 -5.28 2.25
N TYR A 65 -1.50 -4.94 3.52
CA TYR A 65 -0.34 -4.22 4.01
C TYR A 65 0.95 -5.02 3.79
N GLU A 66 0.91 -6.32 4.11
CA GLU A 66 2.08 -7.20 3.94
C GLU A 66 2.38 -7.47 2.48
N ASN A 67 1.33 -7.69 1.67
CA ASN A 67 1.52 -7.99 0.25
C ASN A 67 2.13 -6.80 -0.50
N GLY A 68 1.73 -5.60 -0.12
CA GLY A 68 2.29 -4.39 -0.72
C GLY A 68 3.79 -4.27 -0.51
N LYS A 69 4.28 -4.69 0.66
CA LYS A 69 5.71 -4.69 0.93
C LYS A 69 6.45 -5.65 0.00
N LEU A 70 5.88 -6.82 -0.24
CA LEU A 70 6.46 -7.81 -1.15
C LEU A 70 6.48 -7.30 -2.59
N ILE A 71 5.42 -6.62 -2.99
CA ILE A 71 5.34 -6.05 -4.34
C ILE A 71 6.40 -4.97 -4.51
N LEU A 72 6.53 -4.06 -3.56
CA LEU A 72 7.53 -3.00 -3.66
C LEU A 72 8.95 -3.56 -3.66
N ALA A 73 9.18 -4.67 -2.99
CA ALA A 73 10.49 -5.31 -3.00
C ALA A 73 10.90 -5.74 -4.41
N LYS A 74 9.94 -6.10 -5.27
CA LYS A 74 10.22 -6.44 -6.66
C LYS A 74 10.74 -5.26 -7.46
N TYR A 75 10.44 -4.05 -7.01
CA TYR A 75 10.90 -2.80 -7.64
C TYR A 75 12.09 -2.21 -6.90
N GLU A 76 12.74 -3.03 -6.07
CA GLU A 76 13.94 -2.64 -5.31
C GLU A 76 13.67 -1.55 -4.27
N ILE A 77 12.43 -1.49 -3.79
CA ILE A 77 12.06 -0.60 -2.70
C ILE A 77 12.10 -1.40 -1.39
N ALA A 78 13.06 -1.09 -0.55
CA ALA A 78 13.22 -1.78 0.74
C ALA A 78 12.27 -1.13 1.77
N ILE A 79 11.32 -1.89 2.25
CA ILE A 79 10.41 -1.48 3.32
C ILE A 79 10.74 -2.27 4.63
#